data_430fc43ba8677f8d789bb88bee0d72aa
#
_entry.id   430fc43ba8677f8d789bb88bee0d72aa
#
_cell.length_a   1.000
_cell.length_b   1.000
_cell.length_c   1.000
_cell.angle_alpha   90.00
_cell.angle_beta   90.00
_cell.angle_gamma   90.00
#
_symmetry.space_group_name_H-M   'P 1'
#
loop_
_entity.id
_entity.type
_entity.pdbx_description
1 polymer ?
#
loop_
_entity_poly.entity_id
_entity_poly.type
_entity_poly.pdbx_seq_one_letter_code
_entity_poly.pdbx_strand_id
1 'polypeptide(L)'
;MFQLFDPEDENRFTWDSIGDVVDGRRNLGEDMPVYVYRLFQFTIKDVLAKRFGNEATVELFRQAGELAGREFASHLLNLELPLDQFISHLRTVLEESKIGILRVEKFDAETGDAVLTVGEDLDCSGLPVTGETVCNYDEGFLAGILKVYTKKDYVVTEVDCWATGSRVCRFEANVKKTGERGNE
;
A
#
# COMPACT_ATOMS: atom_id res chain seq x y z
N MET A 1 5.57 -27.70 8.02
CA MET A 1 4.73 -26.51 8.23
C MET A 1 5.70 -25.37 8.56
N PHE A 2 5.94 -24.46 7.62
CA PHE A 2 6.78 -23.29 7.88
C PHE A 2 5.87 -22.24 8.54
N GLN A 3 6.10 -21.98 9.82
CA GLN A 3 5.54 -20.82 10.50
C GLN A 3 6.33 -19.61 10.00
N LEU A 4 5.76 -18.87 9.03
CA LEU A 4 6.44 -17.76 8.36
C LEU A 4 6.59 -16.52 9.25
N PHE A 5 5.77 -16.40 10.31
CA PHE A 5 5.83 -15.30 11.28
C PHE A 5 5.40 -15.78 12.66
N ASP A 6 6.18 -15.43 13.65
CA ASP A 6 5.73 -15.43 15.03
C ASP A 6 5.00 -14.10 15.28
N PRO A 7 3.74 -14.10 15.75
CA PRO A 7 3.01 -12.85 16.04
C PRO A 7 3.68 -11.96 17.09
N GLU A 8 4.63 -12.54 17.86
CA GLU A 8 5.43 -11.84 18.87
C GLU A 8 6.78 -11.31 18.31
N ASP A 9 7.12 -11.63 17.04
CA ASP A 9 8.35 -11.11 16.43
C ASP A 9 8.10 -9.66 16.04
N GLU A 10 8.69 -8.72 16.78
CA GLU A 10 8.67 -7.29 16.44
C GLU A 10 9.21 -7.13 15.01
N ASN A 11 8.46 -6.43 14.14
CA ASN A 11 8.92 -6.11 12.80
C ASN A 11 10.29 -5.45 12.88
N ARG A 12 11.31 -6.08 12.32
CA ARG A 12 12.69 -5.55 12.32
C ARG A 12 12.85 -4.34 11.42
N PHE A 13 11.93 -4.15 10.47
CA PHE A 13 11.92 -2.97 9.60
C PHE A 13 11.35 -1.77 10.36
N THR A 14 12.09 -0.67 10.32
CA THR A 14 11.67 0.65 10.80
C THR A 14 12.06 1.68 9.76
N TRP A 15 11.55 2.90 9.85
CA TRP A 15 11.92 4.00 8.96
C TRP A 15 13.44 4.21 8.87
N ASP A 16 14.16 4.05 9.97
CA ASP A 16 15.62 4.17 10.02
C ASP A 16 16.33 3.17 9.12
N SER A 17 15.68 2.05 8.76
CA SER A 17 16.23 1.06 7.82
C SER A 17 16.36 1.59 6.38
N ILE A 18 15.69 2.71 6.05
CA ILE A 18 15.82 3.39 4.75
C ILE A 18 17.18 4.11 4.67
N GLY A 19 17.72 4.56 5.80
CA GLY A 19 18.98 5.28 5.89
C GLY A 19 18.91 6.72 5.38
N ASP A 20 20.05 7.39 5.35
CA ASP A 20 20.18 8.75 4.80
C ASP A 20 20.47 8.70 3.29
N VAL A 21 19.39 8.75 2.50
CA VAL A 21 19.48 8.69 1.03
C VAL A 21 20.12 9.98 0.48
N VAL A 22 19.85 11.13 1.10
CA VAL A 22 20.38 12.43 0.66
C VAL A 22 21.90 12.46 0.77
N ASP A 23 22.46 12.05 1.92
CA ASP A 23 23.91 11.97 2.13
C ASP A 23 24.55 10.85 1.30
N GLY A 24 23.90 9.69 1.22
CA GLY A 24 24.42 8.52 0.51
C GLY A 24 24.40 8.64 -1.02
N ARG A 25 23.49 9.45 -1.59
CA ARG A 25 23.30 9.59 -3.04
C ARG A 25 23.48 11.00 -3.56
N ARG A 26 24.45 11.72 -3.08
CA ARG A 26 24.72 13.14 -3.37
C ARG A 26 24.78 13.51 -4.86
N ASN A 27 25.18 12.57 -5.73
CA ASN A 27 25.33 12.84 -7.17
C ASN A 27 24.13 12.35 -8.00
N LEU A 28 23.35 11.40 -7.52
CA LEU A 28 22.25 10.80 -8.26
C LEU A 28 20.87 11.27 -7.75
N GLY A 29 20.85 11.84 -6.54
CA GLY A 29 19.60 12.28 -5.90
C GLY A 29 18.73 11.13 -5.40
N GLU A 30 17.52 11.46 -5.01
CA GLU A 30 16.57 10.54 -4.39
C GLU A 30 15.67 9.84 -5.42
N ASP A 31 15.48 10.45 -6.59
CA ASP A 31 14.62 9.91 -7.63
C ASP A 31 15.24 8.69 -8.34
N MET A 32 14.37 7.80 -8.78
CA MET A 32 14.75 6.71 -9.68
C MET A 32 13.66 6.48 -10.74
N PRO A 33 14.01 5.96 -11.94
CA PRO A 33 13.04 5.61 -12.95
C PRO A 33 12.09 4.49 -12.48
N VAL A 34 10.80 4.62 -12.77
CA VAL A 34 9.74 3.68 -12.36
C VAL A 34 10.07 2.22 -12.70
N TYR A 35 10.73 1.96 -13.86
CA TYR A 35 11.07 0.58 -14.25
C TYR A 35 12.02 -0.10 -13.26
N VAL A 36 12.86 0.65 -12.53
CA VAL A 36 13.78 0.07 -11.53
C VAL A 36 12.98 -0.49 -10.35
N TYR A 37 12.01 0.28 -9.87
CA TYR A 37 11.07 -0.15 -8.84
C TYR A 37 10.29 -1.40 -9.29
N ARG A 38 9.72 -1.37 -10.49
CA ARG A 38 8.94 -2.48 -11.03
C ARG A 38 9.77 -3.74 -11.29
N LEU A 39 11.01 -3.60 -11.72
CA LEU A 39 11.93 -4.75 -11.82
C LEU A 39 12.09 -5.44 -10.46
N PHE A 40 12.33 -4.67 -9.41
CA PHE A 40 12.45 -5.21 -8.06
C PHE A 40 11.14 -5.87 -7.60
N GLN A 41 10.03 -5.15 -7.68
CA GLN A 41 8.71 -5.60 -7.23
C GLN A 41 8.28 -6.90 -7.95
N PHE A 42 8.28 -6.89 -9.28
CA PHE A 42 7.76 -8.03 -10.06
C PHE A 42 8.68 -9.23 -10.03
N THR A 43 10.02 -9.06 -9.98
CA THR A 43 10.93 -10.20 -9.86
C THR A 43 10.82 -10.87 -8.49
N ILE A 44 10.66 -10.11 -7.41
CA ILE A 44 10.40 -10.68 -6.07
C ILE A 44 9.06 -11.40 -6.06
N LYS A 45 7.98 -10.78 -6.58
CA LYS A 45 6.65 -11.40 -6.66
C LYS A 45 6.70 -12.73 -7.40
N ASP A 46 7.37 -12.81 -8.55
CA ASP A 46 7.53 -14.05 -9.34
C ASP A 46 8.30 -15.14 -8.58
N VAL A 47 9.39 -14.79 -7.92
CA VAL A 47 10.19 -15.75 -7.11
C VAL A 47 9.39 -16.28 -5.93
N LEU A 48 8.66 -15.40 -5.22
CA LEU A 48 7.82 -15.80 -4.08
C LEU A 48 6.66 -16.69 -4.55
N ALA A 49 5.99 -16.33 -5.65
CA ALA A 49 4.90 -17.12 -6.21
C ALA A 49 5.33 -18.52 -6.62
N LYS A 50 6.50 -18.65 -7.22
CA LYS A 50 7.09 -19.97 -7.55
C LYS A 50 7.43 -20.81 -6.33
N ARG A 51 7.81 -20.17 -5.22
CA ARG A 51 8.25 -20.87 -4.01
C ARG A 51 7.09 -21.17 -3.06
N PHE A 52 6.15 -20.27 -2.89
CA PHE A 52 5.11 -20.32 -1.85
C PHE A 52 3.69 -20.39 -2.43
N GLY A 53 3.53 -20.24 -3.73
CA GLY A 53 2.23 -20.12 -4.40
C GLY A 53 1.71 -18.68 -4.45
N ASN A 54 0.74 -18.45 -5.33
CA ASN A 54 0.21 -17.10 -5.58
C ASN A 54 -0.51 -16.53 -4.36
N GLU A 55 -1.34 -17.33 -3.68
CA GLU A 55 -2.14 -16.89 -2.54
C GLU A 55 -1.26 -16.38 -1.38
N ALA A 56 -0.25 -17.18 -1.00
CA ALA A 56 0.70 -16.77 0.02
C ALA A 56 1.50 -15.53 -0.39
N THR A 57 1.85 -15.40 -1.66
CA THR A 57 2.58 -14.24 -2.19
C THR A 57 1.74 -12.97 -2.13
N VAL A 58 0.46 -13.04 -2.51
CA VAL A 58 -0.47 -11.91 -2.40
C VAL A 58 -0.56 -11.44 -0.95
N GLU A 59 -0.71 -12.38 -0.02
CA GLU A 59 -0.80 -12.04 1.40
C GLU A 59 0.51 -11.42 1.94
N LEU A 60 1.68 -11.94 1.53
CA LEU A 60 2.98 -11.33 1.88
C LEU A 60 3.11 -9.90 1.36
N PHE A 61 2.64 -9.63 0.14
CA PHE A 61 2.64 -8.27 -0.42
C PHE A 61 1.70 -7.33 0.33
N ARG A 62 0.51 -7.80 0.74
CA ARG A 62 -0.41 -7.01 1.58
C ARG A 62 0.21 -6.68 2.93
N GLN A 63 0.83 -7.66 3.59
CA GLN A 63 1.50 -7.44 4.88
C GLN A 63 2.68 -6.47 4.76
N ALA A 64 3.51 -6.61 3.73
CA ALA A 64 4.61 -5.69 3.46
C ALA A 64 4.08 -4.27 3.18
N GLY A 65 3.01 -4.15 2.40
CA GLY A 65 2.33 -2.89 2.14
C GLY A 65 1.78 -2.26 3.42
N GLU A 66 1.09 -3.03 4.29
CA GLU A 66 0.57 -2.51 5.56
C GLU A 66 1.68 -1.97 6.46
N LEU A 67 2.80 -2.69 6.55
CA LEU A 67 3.96 -2.22 7.29
C LEU A 67 4.50 -0.90 6.70
N ALA A 68 4.71 -0.85 5.39
CA ALA A 68 5.19 0.36 4.73
C ALA A 68 4.21 1.53 4.87
N GLY A 69 2.90 1.30 4.72
CA GLY A 69 1.88 2.33 4.88
C GLY A 69 1.84 2.91 6.29
N ARG A 70 2.06 2.09 7.32
CA ARG A 70 2.16 2.55 8.70
C ARG A 70 3.39 3.44 8.92
N GLU A 71 4.55 3.00 8.46
CA GLU A 71 5.80 3.76 8.56
C GLU A 71 5.70 5.08 7.76
N PHE A 72 5.20 5.02 6.53
CA PHE A 72 4.95 6.19 5.68
C PHE A 72 4.05 7.22 6.38
N ALA A 73 2.91 6.77 6.91
CA ALA A 73 1.97 7.67 7.59
C ALA A 73 2.57 8.29 8.85
N SER A 74 3.31 7.52 9.63
CA SER A 74 3.90 7.98 10.89
C SER A 74 5.02 9.01 10.70
N HIS A 75 5.73 8.97 9.55
CA HIS A 75 6.91 9.81 9.32
C HIS A 75 6.66 10.96 8.35
N LEU A 76 5.75 10.79 7.40
CA LEU A 76 5.52 11.76 6.33
C LEU A 76 4.19 12.50 6.42
N LEU A 77 3.22 12.00 7.20
CA LEU A 77 1.90 12.60 7.27
C LEU A 77 1.64 13.31 8.61
N ASN A 78 0.91 14.42 8.54
CA ASN A 78 0.43 15.08 9.76
C ASN A 78 -0.89 14.43 10.20
N LEU A 79 -0.81 13.57 11.20
CA LEU A 79 -1.91 12.77 11.72
C LEU A 79 -2.90 13.54 12.60
N GLU A 80 -2.57 14.78 12.99
CA GLU A 80 -3.41 15.64 13.82
C GLU A 80 -4.41 16.47 13.01
N LEU A 81 -4.31 16.42 11.67
CA LEU A 81 -5.21 17.17 10.80
C LEU A 81 -6.64 16.59 10.83
N PRO A 82 -7.68 17.44 10.74
CA PRO A 82 -9.04 17.01 10.43
C PRO A 82 -9.08 16.23 9.11
N LEU A 83 -10.07 15.34 8.96
CA LEU A 83 -10.15 14.37 7.87
C LEU A 83 -9.99 14.98 6.46
N ASP A 84 -10.69 16.08 6.18
CA ASP A 84 -10.63 16.76 4.89
C ASP A 84 -9.23 17.32 4.57
N GLN A 85 -8.59 17.89 5.59
CA GLN A 85 -7.22 18.39 5.47
C GLN A 85 -6.20 17.23 5.42
N PHE A 86 -6.43 16.15 6.17
CA PHE A 86 -5.60 14.94 6.10
C PHE A 86 -5.65 14.32 4.71
N ILE A 87 -6.84 14.17 4.11
CA ILE A 87 -6.99 13.65 2.74
C ILE A 87 -6.25 14.55 1.74
N SER A 88 -6.37 15.87 1.87
CA SER A 88 -5.65 16.82 1.00
C SER A 88 -4.14 16.70 1.15
N HIS A 89 -3.66 16.58 2.37
CA HIS A 89 -2.24 16.40 2.67
C HIS A 89 -1.71 15.06 2.14
N LEU A 90 -2.43 13.96 2.39
CA LEU A 90 -2.09 12.63 1.88
C LEU A 90 -1.96 12.64 0.35
N ARG A 91 -2.92 13.24 -0.36
CA ARG A 91 -2.87 13.38 -1.83
C ARG A 91 -1.60 14.08 -2.27
N THR A 92 -1.26 15.22 -1.66
CA THR A 92 -0.05 15.98 -1.99
C THR A 92 1.20 15.14 -1.78
N VAL A 93 1.33 14.46 -0.63
CA VAL A 93 2.52 13.67 -0.33
C VAL A 93 2.66 12.46 -1.27
N LEU A 94 1.56 11.78 -1.61
CA LEU A 94 1.60 10.67 -2.58
C LEU A 94 2.00 11.13 -3.99
N GLU A 95 1.51 12.28 -4.42
CA GLU A 95 1.84 12.86 -5.74
C GLU A 95 3.30 13.34 -5.78
N GLU A 96 3.78 14.02 -4.74
CA GLU A 96 5.16 14.44 -4.62
C GLU A 96 6.12 13.25 -4.56
N SER A 97 5.74 12.18 -3.87
CA SER A 97 6.48 10.91 -3.80
C SER A 97 6.39 10.06 -5.08
N LYS A 98 5.65 10.52 -6.11
CA LYS A 98 5.45 9.81 -7.39
C LYS A 98 4.79 8.43 -7.25
N ILE A 99 4.01 8.24 -6.18
CA ILE A 99 3.28 6.99 -5.94
C ILE A 99 2.00 6.94 -6.78
N GLY A 100 1.24 8.03 -6.82
CA GLY A 100 0.03 8.12 -7.62
C GLY A 100 -0.86 9.31 -7.25
N ILE A 101 -1.93 9.49 -8.01
CA ILE A 101 -2.90 10.59 -7.85
C ILE A 101 -4.13 10.04 -7.13
N LEU A 102 -4.15 10.19 -5.81
CA LEU A 102 -5.25 9.70 -4.97
C LEU A 102 -6.50 10.57 -5.09
N ARG A 103 -7.67 9.94 -5.13
CA ARG A 103 -8.99 10.58 -4.96
C ARG A 103 -9.84 9.75 -4.02
N VAL A 104 -10.64 10.40 -3.19
CA VAL A 104 -11.69 9.77 -2.39
C VAL A 104 -12.99 9.91 -3.16
N GLU A 105 -13.56 8.80 -3.63
CA GLU A 105 -14.86 8.80 -4.32
C GLU A 105 -16.02 8.76 -3.35
N LYS A 106 -15.85 8.02 -2.26
CA LYS A 106 -16.86 7.86 -1.23
C LYS A 106 -16.19 7.72 0.14
N PHE A 107 -16.78 8.32 1.14
CA PHE A 107 -16.42 8.11 2.54
C PHE A 107 -17.72 8.07 3.37
N ASP A 108 -17.86 7.03 4.17
CA ASP A 108 -18.96 6.87 5.11
C ASP A 108 -18.48 7.29 6.51
N ALA A 109 -18.97 8.39 7.03
CA ALA A 109 -18.54 8.92 8.32
C ALA A 109 -19.03 8.09 9.52
N GLU A 110 -20.07 7.25 9.34
CA GLU A 110 -20.60 6.41 10.42
C GLU A 110 -19.79 5.14 10.57
N THR A 111 -19.53 4.44 9.47
CA THR A 111 -18.77 3.18 9.46
C THR A 111 -17.26 3.42 9.40
N GLY A 112 -16.85 4.45 8.67
CA GLY A 112 -15.46 4.73 8.31
C GLY A 112 -15.03 4.06 7.00
N ASP A 113 -15.95 3.38 6.30
CA ASP A 113 -15.66 2.74 5.02
C ASP A 113 -15.43 3.78 3.92
N ALA A 114 -14.57 3.48 2.98
CA ALA A 114 -14.21 4.39 1.91
C ALA A 114 -14.05 3.69 0.56
N VAL A 115 -14.26 4.44 -0.52
CA VAL A 115 -13.86 4.06 -1.88
C VAL A 115 -12.84 5.08 -2.35
N LEU A 116 -11.66 4.56 -2.69
CA LEU A 116 -10.51 5.35 -3.11
C LEU A 116 -10.15 5.00 -4.55
N THR A 117 -9.67 5.98 -5.31
CA THR A 117 -9.04 5.71 -6.61
C THR A 117 -7.64 6.29 -6.66
N VAL A 118 -6.74 5.59 -7.35
CA VAL A 118 -5.37 6.03 -7.62
C VAL A 118 -5.16 6.03 -9.13
N GLY A 119 -4.95 7.21 -9.67
CA GLY A 119 -4.53 7.41 -11.06
C GLY A 119 -3.01 7.46 -11.16
N GLU A 120 -2.46 7.12 -12.33
CA GLU A 120 -1.01 7.08 -12.58
C GLU A 120 -0.24 6.26 -11.52
N ASP A 121 -0.89 5.20 -11.05
CA ASP A 121 -0.41 4.30 -10.02
C ASP A 121 0.97 3.73 -10.35
N LEU A 122 1.89 3.77 -9.38
CA LEU A 122 3.27 3.34 -9.53
C LEU A 122 3.38 1.85 -9.88
N ASP A 123 2.53 1.03 -9.26
CA ASP A 123 2.58 -0.43 -9.40
C ASP A 123 2.14 -0.90 -10.78
N CYS A 124 1.07 -0.32 -11.34
CA CYS A 124 0.41 -0.94 -12.47
C CYS A 124 0.15 -0.06 -13.69
N SER A 125 0.19 1.28 -13.60
CA SER A 125 -0.16 2.13 -14.74
C SER A 125 0.73 1.88 -15.97
N GLY A 126 0.12 1.51 -17.09
CA GLY A 126 0.81 1.14 -18.32
C GLY A 126 1.17 -0.34 -18.45
N LEU A 127 0.82 -1.20 -17.50
CA LEU A 127 0.99 -2.65 -17.65
C LEU A 127 0.11 -3.22 -18.77
N PRO A 128 0.49 -4.37 -19.35
CA PRO A 128 -0.41 -5.12 -20.23
C PRO A 128 -1.71 -5.52 -19.51
N VAL A 129 -2.82 -5.56 -20.27
CA VAL A 129 -4.10 -6.03 -19.73
C VAL A 129 -4.04 -7.56 -19.62
N THR A 130 -4.10 -8.06 -18.39
CA THR A 130 -4.07 -9.50 -18.07
C THR A 130 -5.40 -10.03 -17.57
N GLY A 131 -6.31 -9.13 -17.16
CA GLY A 131 -7.61 -9.46 -16.56
C GLY A 131 -7.57 -9.70 -15.05
N GLU A 132 -6.41 -9.51 -14.40
CA GLU A 132 -6.24 -9.71 -12.96
C GLU A 132 -5.82 -8.40 -12.28
N THR A 133 -6.27 -8.17 -11.05
CA THR A 133 -5.76 -7.07 -10.20
C THR A 133 -4.36 -7.42 -9.70
N VAL A 134 -3.46 -6.43 -9.60
CA VAL A 134 -2.05 -6.68 -9.30
C VAL A 134 -1.49 -5.84 -8.15
N CYS A 135 -2.22 -4.81 -7.70
CA CYS A 135 -1.75 -3.82 -6.71
C CYS A 135 -1.95 -4.31 -5.25
N ASN A 136 -1.55 -5.56 -4.99
CA ASN A 136 -1.72 -6.14 -3.66
C ASN A 136 -0.90 -5.43 -2.57
N TYR A 137 0.22 -4.83 -2.95
CA TYR A 137 1.01 -4.01 -2.04
C TYR A 137 0.26 -2.72 -1.66
N ASP A 138 -0.42 -2.09 -2.62
CA ASP A 138 -1.21 -0.88 -2.37
C ASP A 138 -2.43 -1.14 -1.50
N GLU A 139 -3.06 -2.33 -1.62
CA GLU A 139 -4.11 -2.76 -0.69
C GLU A 139 -3.61 -2.68 0.76
N GLY A 140 -2.43 -3.24 1.02
CA GLY A 140 -1.79 -3.15 2.34
C GLY A 140 -1.38 -1.73 2.70
N PHE A 141 -0.76 -1.01 1.78
CA PHE A 141 -0.24 0.34 2.00
C PHE A 141 -1.35 1.32 2.43
N LEU A 142 -2.48 1.31 1.72
CA LEU A 142 -3.65 2.10 2.07
C LEU A 142 -4.25 1.66 3.42
N ALA A 143 -4.31 0.34 3.68
CA ALA A 143 -4.77 -0.17 4.98
C ALA A 143 -3.89 0.32 6.13
N GLY A 144 -2.57 0.32 5.96
CA GLY A 144 -1.59 0.81 6.93
C GLY A 144 -1.75 2.31 7.22
N ILE A 145 -1.90 3.14 6.19
CA ILE A 145 -2.13 4.58 6.33
C ILE A 145 -3.44 4.84 7.10
N LEU A 146 -4.54 4.20 6.66
CA LEU A 146 -5.85 4.37 7.29
C LEU A 146 -5.83 3.92 8.75
N LYS A 147 -5.16 2.81 9.06
CA LYS A 147 -5.01 2.30 10.44
C LYS A 147 -4.31 3.31 11.35
N VAL A 148 -3.21 3.91 10.90
CA VAL A 148 -2.46 4.88 11.71
C VAL A 148 -3.27 6.14 11.95
N TYR A 149 -3.99 6.65 10.95
CA TYR A 149 -4.79 7.85 11.07
C TYR A 149 -6.07 7.62 11.89
N THR A 150 -6.86 6.58 11.57
CA THR A 150 -8.19 6.36 12.17
C THR A 150 -8.15 5.54 13.46
N LYS A 151 -7.04 4.86 13.75
CA LYS A 151 -6.88 3.86 14.83
C LYS A 151 -7.82 2.65 14.68
N LYS A 152 -8.31 2.38 13.47
CA LYS A 152 -9.15 1.21 13.13
C LYS A 152 -8.39 0.30 12.17
N ASP A 153 -8.63 -1.00 12.25
CA ASP A 153 -8.13 -1.95 11.26
C ASP A 153 -9.00 -1.96 10.00
N TYR A 154 -8.36 -2.04 8.84
CA TYR A 154 -9.02 -2.06 7.54
C TYR A 154 -8.71 -3.33 6.76
N VAL A 155 -9.68 -3.77 5.96
CA VAL A 155 -9.46 -4.61 4.78
C VAL A 155 -9.61 -3.71 3.57
N VAL A 156 -8.57 -3.62 2.76
CA VAL A 156 -8.60 -2.87 1.50
C VAL A 156 -8.49 -3.87 0.37
N THR A 157 -9.39 -3.76 -0.61
CA THR A 157 -9.45 -4.66 -1.76
C THR A 157 -9.46 -3.85 -3.05
N GLU A 158 -8.56 -4.16 -3.98
CA GLU A 158 -8.57 -3.60 -5.32
C GLU A 158 -9.70 -4.24 -6.13
N VAL A 159 -10.61 -3.42 -6.66
CA VAL A 159 -11.76 -3.85 -7.47
C VAL A 159 -11.65 -3.47 -8.94
N ASP A 160 -10.89 -2.42 -9.25
CA ASP A 160 -10.52 -2.04 -10.62
C ASP A 160 -9.01 -1.79 -10.68
N CYS A 161 -8.36 -2.20 -11.77
CA CYS A 161 -6.93 -2.09 -11.98
C CYS A 161 -6.61 -1.72 -13.43
N TRP A 162 -5.46 -1.10 -13.68
CA TRP A 162 -4.97 -0.94 -15.05
C TRP A 162 -4.84 -2.28 -15.76
N ALA A 163 -4.35 -3.29 -15.06
CA ALA A 163 -4.19 -4.65 -15.61
C ALA A 163 -5.53 -5.36 -15.89
N THR A 164 -6.66 -4.88 -15.36
CA THR A 164 -8.01 -5.33 -15.75
C THR A 164 -8.63 -4.49 -16.86
N GLY A 165 -7.95 -3.44 -17.33
CA GLY A 165 -8.39 -2.56 -18.40
C GLY A 165 -8.95 -1.21 -17.93
N SER A 166 -9.01 -0.95 -16.63
CA SER A 166 -9.34 0.37 -16.08
C SER A 166 -8.22 1.38 -16.29
N ARG A 167 -8.53 2.67 -16.15
CA ARG A 167 -7.53 3.75 -16.23
C ARG A 167 -7.09 4.26 -14.87
N VAL A 168 -7.72 3.80 -13.83
CA VAL A 168 -7.39 4.07 -12.42
C VAL A 168 -7.52 2.77 -11.64
N CYS A 169 -6.75 2.62 -10.58
CA CYS A 169 -6.98 1.60 -9.59
C CYS A 169 -8.07 2.08 -8.62
N ARG A 170 -9.02 1.21 -8.32
CA ARG A 170 -10.09 1.48 -7.36
C ARG A 170 -10.00 0.51 -6.20
N PHE A 171 -10.05 1.06 -5.00
CA PHE A 171 -9.91 0.31 -3.75
C PHE A 171 -11.14 0.53 -2.87
N GLU A 172 -11.72 -0.57 -2.39
CA GLU A 172 -12.73 -0.57 -1.34
C GLU A 172 -12.03 -0.78 0.00
N ALA A 173 -12.08 0.22 0.88
CA ALA A 173 -11.52 0.18 2.22
C ALA A 173 -12.65 0.00 3.24
N ASN A 174 -12.71 -1.17 3.87
CA ASN A 174 -13.74 -1.54 4.83
C ASN A 174 -13.13 -1.71 6.22
N VAL A 175 -13.76 -1.11 7.24
CA VAL A 175 -13.34 -1.28 8.64
C VAL A 175 -13.59 -2.71 9.09
N LYS A 176 -12.58 -3.37 9.65
CA LYS A 176 -12.74 -4.70 10.25
C LYS A 176 -13.69 -4.62 11.44
N LYS A 177 -14.79 -5.39 11.39
CA LYS A 177 -15.71 -5.49 12.52
C LYS A 177 -15.02 -6.23 13.67
N THR A 178 -15.00 -5.58 14.85
CA THR A 178 -14.47 -6.20 16.07
C THR A 178 -15.34 -7.42 16.42
N GLY A 179 -14.93 -8.64 16.07
CA GLY A 179 -15.68 -9.88 16.32
C GLY A 179 -15.28 -11.06 15.46
N GLU A 180 -14.66 -10.85 14.33
CA GLU A 180 -14.14 -11.94 13.49
C GLU A 180 -12.67 -12.21 13.80
N ARG A 181 -12.40 -12.76 15.00
CA ARG A 181 -11.16 -13.54 15.17
C ARG A 181 -11.37 -14.78 14.33
N GLY A 182 -10.62 -14.88 13.22
CA GLY A 182 -10.58 -16.07 12.41
C GLY A 182 -10.37 -17.30 13.31
N ASN A 183 -11.39 -18.12 13.42
CA ASN A 183 -11.22 -19.50 13.80
C ASN A 183 -10.63 -20.19 12.58
N GLU A 184 -9.32 -20.44 12.59
CA GLU A 184 -8.74 -21.64 11.97
C GLU A 184 -7.31 -21.82 12.46
#